data_8ad04893757a1169f433a294b5c937d0
#
_entry.id   8ad04893757a1169f433a294b5c937d0
#
_cell.length_a   1.000
_cell.length_b   1.000
_cell.length_c   1.000
_cell.angle_alpha   90.00
_cell.angle_beta   90.00
_cell.angle_gamma   90.00
#
_symmetry.space_group_name_H-M   'P 1'
#
loop_
_entity.id
_entity.type
_entity.pdbx_description
1 polymer ?
#
loop_
_entity_poly.entity_id
_entity_poly.type
_entity_poly.pdbx_seq_one_letter_code
_entity_poly.pdbx_strand_id
1 'polypeptide(L)'
;MSNTDKLEQEAVNHGRDAWQRLRTDQTFEDWLLVGQALEIGRGWARRRANAASGRGFNQAFSGWLAENGFADIDKGARSRLADIMEHRAEIEEWRQGLALSERLRKNHPNSIWRGWEADKKKQGDHR
;
A
#
# COMPACT_ATOMS: atom_id res chain seq x y z
N MET A 1 -12.13 -7.80 23.12
CA MET A 1 -11.45 -7.13 21.99
C MET A 1 -11.49 -5.62 22.18
N SER A 2 -10.36 -4.95 22.05
CA SER A 2 -10.30 -3.50 22.19
C SER A 2 -10.92 -2.82 20.97
N ASN A 3 -11.28 -1.54 21.08
CA ASN A 3 -11.76 -0.74 19.96
C ASN A 3 -10.70 -0.65 18.86
N THR A 4 -9.41 -0.61 19.25
CA THR A 4 -8.29 -0.58 18.30
C THR A 4 -8.26 -1.84 17.45
N ASP A 5 -8.46 -3.01 18.05
CA ASP A 5 -8.49 -4.29 17.32
C ASP A 5 -9.65 -4.34 16.33
N LYS A 6 -10.80 -3.81 16.72
CA LYS A 6 -11.97 -3.73 15.83
C LYS A 6 -11.69 -2.83 14.62
N LEU A 7 -11.10 -1.66 14.88
CA LEU A 7 -10.77 -0.69 13.82
C LEU A 7 -9.74 -1.27 12.86
N GLU A 8 -8.73 -1.97 13.40
CA GLU A 8 -7.73 -2.63 12.57
C GLU A 8 -8.36 -3.72 11.70
N GLN A 9 -9.24 -4.53 12.30
CA GLN A 9 -9.92 -5.60 11.55
C GLN A 9 -10.80 -5.03 10.45
N GLU A 10 -11.50 -3.93 10.72
CA GLU A 10 -12.32 -3.26 9.71
C GLU A 10 -11.44 -2.74 8.56
N ALA A 11 -10.28 -2.15 8.90
CA ALA A 11 -9.35 -1.66 7.88
C ALA A 11 -8.82 -2.81 7.02
N VAL A 12 -8.49 -3.95 7.63
CA VAL A 12 -8.04 -5.14 6.90
C VAL A 12 -9.16 -5.65 5.98
N ASN A 13 -10.39 -5.69 6.47
CA ASN A 13 -11.54 -6.12 5.66
C ASN A 13 -11.75 -5.19 4.45
N HIS A 14 -11.65 -3.88 4.65
CA HIS A 14 -11.75 -2.90 3.57
C HIS A 14 -10.63 -3.08 2.56
N GLY A 15 -9.41 -3.35 3.02
CA GLY A 15 -8.28 -3.63 2.14
C GLY A 15 -8.49 -4.89 1.32
N ARG A 16 -9.00 -5.95 1.93
CA ARG A 16 -9.30 -7.19 1.23
C ARG A 16 -10.36 -6.96 0.15
N ASP A 17 -11.42 -6.23 0.48
CA ASP A 17 -12.47 -5.91 -0.49
C ASP A 17 -11.91 -5.05 -1.63
N ALA A 18 -11.05 -4.09 -1.30
CA ALA A 18 -10.37 -3.26 -2.30
C ALA A 18 -9.49 -4.10 -3.22
N TRP A 19 -8.78 -5.09 -2.68
CA TRP A 19 -7.95 -5.99 -3.47
C TRP A 19 -8.80 -6.79 -4.47
N GLN A 20 -10.00 -7.23 -4.06
CA GLN A 20 -10.93 -7.91 -4.97
C GLN A 20 -11.38 -6.98 -6.10
N ARG A 21 -11.68 -5.71 -5.78
CA ARG A 21 -12.08 -4.73 -6.82
C ARG A 21 -10.95 -4.44 -7.80
N LEU A 22 -9.71 -4.44 -7.33
CA LEU A 22 -8.54 -4.14 -8.18
C LEU A 22 -8.32 -5.18 -9.27
N ARG A 23 -8.93 -6.35 -9.18
CA ARG A 23 -8.86 -7.38 -10.22
C ARG A 23 -9.59 -6.96 -11.49
N THR A 24 -10.60 -6.11 -11.35
CA THR A 24 -11.43 -5.66 -12.47
C THR A 24 -11.23 -4.19 -12.81
N ASP A 25 -10.91 -3.35 -11.83
CA ASP A 25 -10.80 -1.92 -12.02
C ASP A 25 -9.73 -1.33 -11.12
N GLN A 26 -8.70 -0.73 -11.71
CA GLN A 26 -7.57 -0.16 -10.99
C GLN A 26 -7.90 1.25 -10.53
N THR A 27 -7.95 1.48 -9.22
CA THR A 27 -8.09 2.82 -8.66
C THR A 27 -7.02 3.04 -7.60
N PHE A 28 -6.56 4.30 -7.51
CA PHE A 28 -5.58 4.69 -6.49
C PHE A 28 -6.15 4.52 -5.08
N GLU A 29 -7.42 4.88 -4.91
CA GLU A 29 -8.12 4.77 -3.63
C GLU A 29 -8.13 3.33 -3.11
N ASP A 30 -8.40 2.37 -3.97
CA ASP A 30 -8.37 0.96 -3.59
C ASP A 30 -6.96 0.50 -3.23
N TRP A 31 -5.93 0.96 -3.96
CA TRP A 31 -4.56 0.66 -3.60
C TRP A 31 -4.17 1.23 -2.23
N LEU A 32 -4.68 2.41 -1.87
CA LEU A 32 -4.44 2.98 -0.54
C LEU A 32 -5.08 2.13 0.55
N LEU A 33 -6.27 1.60 0.31
CA LEU A 33 -6.93 0.69 1.26
C LEU A 33 -6.12 -0.60 1.44
N VAL A 34 -5.61 -1.15 0.36
CA VAL A 34 -4.71 -2.31 0.43
C VAL A 34 -3.44 -1.96 1.20
N GLY A 35 -2.84 -0.81 0.90
CA GLY A 35 -1.64 -0.35 1.59
C GLY A 35 -1.83 -0.22 3.09
N GLN A 36 -2.95 0.32 3.52
CA GLN A 36 -3.29 0.45 4.94
C GLN A 36 -3.42 -0.92 5.60
N ALA A 37 -4.09 -1.86 4.94
CA ALA A 37 -4.21 -3.23 5.45
C ALA A 37 -2.85 -3.90 5.59
N LEU A 38 -1.98 -3.74 4.60
CA LEU A 38 -0.64 -4.35 4.64
C LEU A 38 0.24 -3.75 5.75
N GLU A 39 0.10 -2.47 6.05
CA GLU A 39 0.81 -1.84 7.18
C GLU A 39 0.39 -2.49 8.50
N ILE A 40 -0.89 -2.72 8.68
CA ILE A 40 -1.43 -3.40 9.85
C ILE A 40 -0.84 -4.81 9.95
N GLY A 41 -0.80 -5.53 8.82
CA GLY A 41 -0.23 -6.87 8.77
C GLY A 41 1.25 -6.90 9.12
N ARG A 42 2.02 -5.93 8.63
CA ARG A 42 3.45 -5.82 8.99
C ARG A 42 3.63 -5.55 10.47
N GLY A 43 2.80 -4.69 11.06
CA GLY A 43 2.82 -4.43 12.49
C GLY A 43 2.52 -5.67 13.30
N TRP A 44 1.50 -6.43 12.90
CA TRP A 44 1.16 -7.70 13.52
C TRP A 44 2.34 -8.69 13.44
N ALA A 45 2.96 -8.81 12.25
CA ALA A 45 4.07 -9.73 12.03
C ALA A 45 5.30 -9.36 12.88
N ARG A 46 5.61 -8.06 13.00
CA ARG A 46 6.71 -7.60 13.85
C ARG A 46 6.50 -7.97 15.31
N ARG A 47 5.28 -7.79 15.81
CA ARG A 47 4.96 -8.14 17.20
C ARG A 47 5.05 -9.65 17.42
N ARG A 48 4.52 -10.43 16.50
CA ARG A 48 4.53 -11.90 16.63
C ARG A 48 5.93 -12.46 16.54
N ALA A 49 6.76 -11.94 15.66
CA ALA A 49 8.15 -12.39 15.50
C ALA A 49 9.10 -11.75 16.51
N ASN A 50 8.67 -10.70 17.19
CA ASN A 50 9.51 -9.87 18.04
C ASN A 50 10.76 -9.38 17.26
N ALA A 51 10.57 -9.03 15.99
CA ALA A 51 11.63 -8.57 15.09
C ALA A 51 11.03 -7.78 13.93
N ALA A 52 11.73 -6.73 13.50
CA ALA A 52 11.29 -5.87 12.41
C ALA A 52 11.57 -6.47 11.02
N SER A 53 12.42 -7.49 10.94
CA SER A 53 12.82 -8.11 9.69
C SER A 53 13.37 -9.49 9.96
N GLY A 54 13.77 -10.20 8.90
CA GLY A 54 14.39 -11.50 8.99
C GLY A 54 13.39 -12.64 8.83
N ARG A 55 13.88 -13.86 9.06
CA ARG A 55 13.12 -15.08 8.76
C ARG A 55 11.82 -15.18 9.53
N GLY A 56 11.84 -14.89 10.83
CA GLY A 56 10.65 -14.98 11.69
C GLY A 56 9.59 -13.98 11.26
N PHE A 57 9.99 -12.74 10.98
CA PHE A 57 9.09 -11.71 10.47
C PHE A 57 8.50 -12.14 9.12
N ASN A 58 9.34 -12.62 8.19
CA ASN A 58 8.90 -13.01 6.86
C ASN A 58 7.88 -14.15 6.90
N GLN A 59 8.10 -15.14 7.77
CA GLN A 59 7.16 -16.25 7.95
C GLN A 59 5.83 -15.77 8.53
N ALA A 60 5.89 -14.91 9.55
CA ALA A 60 4.70 -14.37 10.19
C ALA A 60 3.89 -13.52 9.21
N PHE A 61 4.55 -12.66 8.44
CA PHE A 61 3.88 -11.81 7.46
C PHE A 61 3.27 -12.64 6.31
N SER A 62 4.01 -13.63 5.80
CA SER A 62 3.48 -14.52 4.76
C SER A 62 2.22 -15.25 5.21
N GLY A 63 2.21 -15.74 6.45
CA GLY A 63 1.03 -16.37 7.03
C GLY A 63 -0.13 -15.40 7.14
N TRP A 64 0.13 -14.18 7.59
CA TRP A 64 -0.90 -13.15 7.69
C TRP A 64 -1.48 -12.80 6.31
N LEU A 65 -0.63 -12.66 5.29
CA LEU A 65 -1.07 -12.40 3.92
C LEU A 65 -2.01 -13.50 3.41
N ALA A 66 -1.64 -14.75 3.64
CA ALA A 66 -2.46 -15.89 3.21
C ALA A 66 -3.81 -15.92 3.93
N GLU A 67 -3.82 -15.70 5.24
CA GLU A 67 -5.05 -15.72 6.03
C GLU A 67 -6.01 -14.61 5.65
N ASN A 68 -5.50 -13.47 5.18
CA ASN A 68 -6.32 -12.29 4.90
C ASN A 68 -6.57 -12.04 3.41
N GLY A 69 -6.16 -12.98 2.55
CA GLY A 69 -6.50 -12.92 1.13
C GLY A 69 -5.59 -12.03 0.28
N PHE A 70 -4.37 -11.75 0.76
CA PHE A 70 -3.39 -10.90 0.05
C PHE A 70 -2.19 -11.65 -0.51
N ALA A 71 -2.19 -12.98 -0.44
CA ALA A 71 -1.03 -13.79 -0.81
C ALA A 71 -0.66 -13.66 -2.29
N ASP A 72 -1.63 -13.34 -3.15
CA ASP A 72 -1.44 -13.23 -4.59
C ASP A 72 -1.01 -11.84 -5.07
N ILE A 73 -0.79 -10.89 -4.15
CA ILE A 73 -0.23 -9.59 -4.52
C ILE A 73 1.26 -9.77 -4.80
N ASP A 74 1.71 -9.29 -5.96
CA ASP A 74 3.11 -9.32 -6.33
C ASP A 74 3.99 -8.64 -5.27
N LYS A 75 5.12 -9.27 -4.95
CA LYS A 75 6.05 -8.75 -3.94
C LYS A 75 6.56 -7.35 -4.27
N GLY A 76 6.86 -7.10 -5.54
CA GLY A 76 7.30 -5.79 -5.99
C GLY A 76 6.23 -4.72 -5.79
N ALA A 77 4.98 -5.06 -6.11
CA ALA A 77 3.85 -4.16 -5.88
C ALA A 77 3.66 -3.87 -4.39
N ARG A 78 3.79 -4.90 -3.52
CA ARG A 78 3.70 -4.71 -2.06
C ARG A 78 4.79 -3.77 -1.55
N SER A 79 6.02 -3.96 -1.99
CA SER A 79 7.14 -3.11 -1.58
C SER A 79 6.94 -1.67 -2.04
N ARG A 80 6.52 -1.49 -3.28
CA ARG A 80 6.29 -0.15 -3.82
C ARG A 80 5.13 0.54 -3.11
N LEU A 81 4.09 -0.21 -2.78
CA LEU A 81 2.95 0.31 -2.04
C LEU A 81 3.36 0.76 -0.63
N ALA A 82 4.28 0.04 0.01
CA ALA A 82 4.84 0.46 1.30
C ALA A 82 5.55 1.81 1.19
N ASP A 83 6.32 2.01 0.12
CA ASP A 83 6.99 3.29 -0.15
C ASP A 83 5.97 4.41 -0.33
N ILE A 84 4.90 4.15 -1.08
CA ILE A 84 3.81 5.11 -1.30
C ILE A 84 3.16 5.50 0.01
N MET A 85 2.90 4.53 0.89
CA MET A 85 2.26 4.80 2.17
C MET A 85 3.11 5.68 3.08
N GLU A 86 4.44 5.56 3.02
CA GLU A 86 5.35 6.44 3.74
C GLU A 86 5.23 7.91 3.30
N HIS A 87 4.91 8.13 2.03
CA HIS A 87 4.81 9.47 1.44
C HIS A 87 3.39 9.80 1.01
N ARG A 88 2.41 9.17 1.66
CA ARG A 88 1.00 9.22 1.27
C ARG A 88 0.47 10.64 1.06
N ALA A 89 0.67 11.52 2.04
CA ALA A 89 0.14 12.88 1.97
C ALA A 89 0.72 13.66 0.78
N GLU A 90 2.03 13.54 0.57
CA GLU A 90 2.72 14.20 -0.54
C GLU A 90 2.25 13.67 -1.89
N ILE A 91 2.08 12.35 -1.99
CA ILE A 91 1.65 11.71 -3.23
C ILE A 91 0.20 12.03 -3.54
N GLU A 92 -0.68 12.05 -2.54
CA GLU A 92 -2.08 12.44 -2.73
C GLU A 92 -2.18 13.88 -3.25
N GLU A 93 -1.41 14.80 -2.67
CA GLU A 93 -1.37 16.19 -3.11
C GLU A 93 -0.86 16.31 -4.55
N TRP A 94 0.25 15.64 -4.86
CA TRP A 94 0.81 15.61 -6.21
C TRP A 94 -0.22 15.11 -7.22
N ARG A 95 -0.91 14.03 -6.88
CA ARG A 95 -1.88 13.38 -7.75
C ARG A 95 -3.07 14.30 -8.06
N GLN A 96 -3.52 15.06 -7.07
CA GLN A 96 -4.62 16.01 -7.27
C GLN A 96 -4.28 17.10 -8.29
N GLY A 97 -3.01 17.45 -8.42
CA GLY A 97 -2.55 18.42 -9.40
C GLY A 97 -2.41 17.87 -10.82
N LEU A 98 -2.54 16.58 -11.02
CA LEU A 98 -2.43 15.96 -12.34
C LEU A 98 -3.72 16.13 -13.14
N ALA A 99 -3.59 16.21 -14.48
CA ALA A 99 -4.74 16.15 -15.37
C ALA A 99 -5.46 14.81 -15.19
N LEU A 100 -6.77 14.79 -15.43
CA LEU A 100 -7.56 13.57 -15.28
C LEU A 100 -7.01 12.40 -16.08
N SER A 101 -6.59 12.64 -17.33
CA SER A 101 -6.02 11.59 -18.18
C SER A 101 -4.77 10.98 -17.57
N GLU A 102 -3.91 11.78 -16.93
CA GLU A 102 -2.72 11.31 -16.26
C GLU A 102 -3.07 10.47 -15.03
N ARG A 103 -4.05 10.92 -14.24
CA ARG A 103 -4.52 10.15 -13.08
C ARG A 103 -5.09 8.79 -13.46
N LEU A 104 -5.84 8.73 -14.55
CA LEU A 104 -6.44 7.48 -15.02
C LEU A 104 -5.41 6.47 -15.51
N ARG A 105 -4.26 6.95 -16.03
CA ARG A 105 -3.18 6.08 -16.49
C ARG A 105 -2.25 5.63 -15.37
N LYS A 106 -2.17 6.39 -14.27
CA LYS A 106 -1.21 6.15 -13.19
C LYS A 106 -1.94 5.66 -11.93
N ASN A 107 -2.46 4.45 -12.01
CA ASN A 107 -3.20 3.84 -10.89
C ASN A 107 -2.47 2.67 -10.23
N HIS A 108 -1.52 2.03 -10.91
CA HIS A 108 -0.71 0.96 -10.32
C HIS A 108 0.41 1.55 -9.45
N PRO A 109 0.76 0.92 -8.31
CA PRO A 109 1.82 1.44 -7.43
C PRO A 109 3.12 1.80 -8.16
N ASN A 110 3.57 0.98 -9.10
CA ASN A 110 4.79 1.28 -9.85
C ASN A 110 4.68 2.55 -10.69
N SER A 111 3.55 2.74 -11.36
CA SER A 111 3.30 3.93 -12.18
C SER A 111 3.21 5.18 -11.34
N ILE A 112 2.51 5.08 -10.23
CA ILE A 112 2.33 6.19 -9.28
C ILE A 112 3.69 6.64 -8.74
N TRP A 113 4.47 5.70 -8.26
CA TRP A 113 5.78 5.99 -7.67
C TRP A 113 6.74 6.61 -8.68
N ARG A 114 6.83 6.02 -9.87
CA ARG A 114 7.71 6.53 -10.93
C ARG A 114 7.33 7.96 -11.35
N GLY A 115 6.04 8.22 -11.50
CA GLY A 115 5.55 9.53 -11.87
C GLY A 115 5.86 10.58 -10.81
N TRP A 116 5.61 10.24 -9.54
CA TRP A 116 5.89 11.14 -8.43
C TRP A 116 7.38 11.43 -8.31
N GLU A 117 8.23 10.40 -8.36
CA GLU A 117 9.69 10.57 -8.29
C GLU A 117 10.23 11.43 -9.45
N ALA A 118 9.74 11.20 -10.66
CA ALA A 118 10.15 11.95 -11.83
C ALA A 118 9.81 13.44 -11.69
N ASP A 119 8.60 13.75 -11.24
CA ASP A 119 8.16 15.13 -11.06
C ASP A 119 8.88 15.81 -9.90
N LYS A 120 9.14 15.08 -8.82
CA LYS A 120 9.91 15.57 -7.68
C LYS A 120 11.34 15.92 -8.10
N LYS A 121 11.95 15.08 -8.93
CA LYS A 121 13.31 15.29 -9.44
C LYS A 121 13.38 16.53 -10.34
N LYS A 122 12.36 16.72 -11.19
CA LYS A 122 12.26 17.92 -12.04
C LYS A 122 12.21 19.20 -11.20
N GLN A 123 11.42 19.19 -10.13
CA GLN A 123 11.31 20.34 -9.22
C GLN A 123 12.66 20.64 -8.56
N GLY A 124 13.41 19.60 -8.19
CA GLY A 124 14.74 19.75 -7.62
C GLY A 124 15.74 20.37 -8.59
N ASP A 125 15.61 20.06 -9.89
CA ASP A 125 16.52 20.54 -10.94
C ASP A 125 16.30 22.02 -11.32
N HIS A 126 15.25 22.64 -10.83
CA HIS A 126 14.92 24.05 -11.12
C HIS A 126 15.45 25.03 -10.07
N ARG A 127 16.29 24.60 -9.18
CA ARG A 127 16.92 25.46 -8.18
C ARG A 127 18.19 26.12 -8.70
#